data_c107e6a97daeac43217848709b5a019e
#
_entry.id   c107e6a97daeac43217848709b5a019e
#
_cell.length_a   1.000
_cell.length_b   1.000
_cell.length_c   1.000
_cell.angle_alpha   90.00
_cell.angle_beta   90.00
_cell.angle_gamma   90.00
#
_symmetry.space_group_name_H-M   'P 1'
#
loop_
_entity.id
_entity.type
_entity.pdbx_description
1 polymer ?
#
loop_
_entity_poly.entity_id
_entity_poly.type
_entity_poly.pdbx_seq_one_letter_code
_entity_poly.pdbx_strand_id
1 'polypeptide(L)'
;MKPISEFSGNKAEWIQPTTSRRFFELHSGETILATLSFRSMWGTLALAETADGNWTFKRVGFLNPRATIRVADQGQDLAIYTPKFWGDGILSFQDGTSLSWKPIKFWRMAWCFFDSNDSPLVDFHLGKEKEKLSDILKTQATIEIHFLGAYRRLLTILLPFGMYLLILHQEDSAAAVATTSSTSAVM
;
A
#
# COMPACT_ATOMS: atom_id res chain seq x y z
N MET A 1 6.54 -4.94 18.02
CA MET A 1 5.85 -5.48 16.84
C MET A 1 5.91 -7.01 16.88
N LYS A 2 4.83 -7.68 16.49
CA LYS A 2 4.81 -9.13 16.33
C LYS A 2 5.18 -9.47 14.87
N PRO A 3 5.94 -10.56 14.60
CA PRO A 3 6.26 -10.98 13.23
C PRO A 3 5.01 -11.22 12.38
N ILE A 4 4.98 -10.69 11.16
CA ILE A 4 3.92 -10.94 10.18
C ILE A 4 3.97 -12.42 9.73
N SER A 5 5.17 -13.00 9.66
CA SER A 5 5.36 -14.42 9.36
C SER A 5 4.62 -15.36 10.33
N GLU A 6 4.42 -14.94 11.57
CA GLU A 6 3.68 -15.67 12.61
C GLU A 6 2.18 -15.27 12.68
N PHE A 7 1.77 -14.29 11.89
CA PHE A 7 0.39 -13.82 11.90
C PHE A 7 -0.54 -14.88 11.30
N SER A 8 -1.43 -15.43 12.11
CA SER A 8 -2.39 -16.48 11.72
C SER A 8 -3.79 -15.94 11.42
N GLY A 9 -4.03 -14.66 11.67
CA GLY A 9 -5.30 -14.01 11.35
C GLY A 9 -5.46 -13.77 9.85
N ASN A 10 -6.69 -13.48 9.44
CA ASN A 10 -7.01 -13.12 8.06
C ASN A 10 -7.42 -11.65 7.90
N LYS A 11 -7.48 -10.88 8.99
CA LYS A 11 -7.86 -9.46 8.96
C LYS A 11 -6.88 -8.62 9.76
N ALA A 12 -6.57 -7.43 9.23
CA ALA A 12 -5.77 -6.41 9.88
C ALA A 12 -6.27 -5.03 9.43
N GLU A 13 -5.85 -3.97 10.12
CA GLU A 13 -6.26 -2.60 9.81
C GLU A 13 -5.04 -1.67 9.79
N TRP A 14 -4.93 -0.88 8.72
CA TRP A 14 -4.05 0.27 8.68
C TRP A 14 -4.74 1.48 9.29
N ILE A 15 -4.09 2.12 10.23
CA ILE A 15 -4.55 3.34 10.85
C ILE A 15 -3.49 4.44 10.75
N GLN A 16 -3.93 5.68 10.62
CA GLN A 16 -3.08 6.85 10.75
C GLN A 16 -3.32 7.46 12.14
N PRO A 17 -2.39 7.32 13.10
CA PRO A 17 -2.59 7.81 14.47
C PRO A 17 -2.80 9.33 14.53
N THR A 18 -2.06 10.07 13.70
CA THR A 18 -2.16 11.53 13.61
C THR A 18 -2.13 12.01 12.17
N THR A 19 -2.90 13.04 11.83
CA THR A 19 -2.92 13.66 10.49
C THR A 19 -1.71 14.57 10.21
N SER A 20 -0.96 14.97 11.24
CA SER A 20 0.20 15.84 11.11
C SER A 20 1.44 15.13 10.54
N ARG A 21 1.42 13.82 10.43
CA ARG A 21 2.52 13.02 9.91
C ARG A 21 1.98 11.95 8.96
N ARG A 22 2.72 11.68 7.90
CA ARG A 22 2.46 10.55 7.00
C ARG A 22 3.08 9.28 7.61
N PHE A 23 2.50 8.87 8.74
CA PHE A 23 2.88 7.71 9.54
C PHE A 23 1.66 6.84 9.78
N PHE A 24 1.78 5.55 9.53
CA PHE A 24 0.69 4.58 9.54
C PHE A 24 1.13 3.33 10.29
N GLU A 25 0.20 2.71 10.99
CA GLU A 25 0.41 1.48 11.76
C GLU A 25 -0.56 0.40 11.30
N LEU A 26 -0.05 -0.80 11.06
CA LEU A 26 -0.84 -1.99 10.78
C LEU A 26 -1.15 -2.71 12.09
N HIS A 27 -2.41 -2.81 12.40
CA HIS A 27 -2.90 -3.44 13.62
C HIS A 27 -3.65 -4.74 13.35
N SER A 28 -3.48 -5.72 14.26
CA SER A 28 -4.37 -6.85 14.44
C SER A 28 -4.82 -6.88 15.89
N GLY A 29 -6.04 -6.40 16.16
CA GLY A 29 -6.49 -6.07 17.49
C GLY A 29 -5.58 -5.00 18.12
N GLU A 30 -5.03 -5.28 19.30
CA GLU A 30 -4.10 -4.37 19.99
C GLU A 30 -2.63 -4.51 19.56
N THR A 31 -2.32 -5.46 18.69
CA THR A 31 -0.95 -5.77 18.28
C THR A 31 -0.55 -5.01 17.01
N ILE A 32 0.56 -4.26 17.07
CA ILE A 32 1.17 -3.65 15.90
C ILE A 32 2.00 -4.71 15.16
N LEU A 33 1.72 -4.89 13.87
CA LEU A 33 2.42 -5.82 12.97
C LEU A 33 3.46 -5.11 12.10
N ALA A 34 3.17 -3.88 11.67
CA ALA A 34 4.05 -3.09 10.81
C ALA A 34 3.83 -1.59 11.03
N THR A 35 4.83 -0.80 10.63
CA THR A 35 4.68 0.64 10.45
C THR A 35 5.06 1.04 9.03
N LEU A 36 4.49 2.13 8.53
CA LEU A 36 4.84 2.76 7.26
C LEU A 36 4.99 4.25 7.48
N SER A 37 6.20 4.78 7.25
CA SER A 37 6.52 6.18 7.43
C SER A 37 7.07 6.81 6.16
N PHE A 38 6.52 7.96 5.76
CA PHE A 38 7.07 8.74 4.64
C PHE A 38 8.10 9.73 5.15
N ARG A 39 9.24 9.82 4.45
CA ARG A 39 10.35 10.68 4.86
C ARG A 39 10.01 12.17 4.80
N SER A 40 9.06 12.57 3.98
CA SER A 40 8.60 13.97 3.87
C SER A 40 7.12 14.05 3.53
N MET A 41 6.53 15.21 3.76
CA MET A 41 5.10 15.46 3.44
C MET A 41 4.80 15.40 1.94
N TRP A 42 5.76 15.72 1.08
CA TRP A 42 5.58 15.83 -0.37
C TRP A 42 6.35 14.78 -1.18
N GLY A 43 7.15 13.96 -0.50
CA GLY A 43 7.97 12.95 -1.16
C GLY A 43 7.30 11.57 -1.21
N THR A 44 7.79 10.72 -2.09
CA THR A 44 7.30 9.34 -2.26
C THR A 44 8.20 8.30 -1.62
N LEU A 45 9.30 8.70 -0.96
CA LEU A 45 10.16 7.77 -0.22
C LEU A 45 9.50 7.42 1.11
N ALA A 46 9.22 6.14 1.29
CA ALA A 46 8.67 5.58 2.53
C ALA A 46 9.54 4.46 3.06
N LEU A 47 9.56 4.32 4.38
CA LEU A 47 10.17 3.22 5.13
C LEU A 47 9.03 2.39 5.74
N ALA A 48 9.06 1.09 5.49
CA ALA A 48 8.22 0.10 6.15
C ALA A 48 9.08 -0.70 7.12
N GLU A 49 8.60 -0.83 8.37
CA GLU A 49 9.27 -1.58 9.43
C GLU A 49 8.33 -2.67 9.94
N THR A 50 8.87 -3.88 10.06
CA THR A 50 8.21 -5.04 10.65
C THR A 50 9.20 -5.79 11.54
N ALA A 51 8.73 -6.74 12.33
CA ALA A 51 9.63 -7.61 13.08
C ALA A 51 10.40 -8.61 12.18
N ASP A 52 9.96 -8.82 10.94
CA ASP A 52 10.59 -9.73 9.97
C ASP A 52 11.63 -9.03 9.09
N GLY A 53 11.66 -7.68 9.06
CA GLY A 53 12.59 -6.89 8.26
C GLY A 53 12.06 -5.50 7.92
N ASN A 54 12.89 -4.72 7.25
CA ASN A 54 12.60 -3.34 6.89
C ASN A 54 12.76 -3.14 5.38
N TRP A 55 11.85 -2.36 4.77
CA TRP A 55 11.86 -2.09 3.33
C TRP A 55 11.70 -0.60 3.06
N THR A 56 12.33 -0.15 2.00
CA THR A 56 12.09 1.19 1.46
C THR A 56 11.32 1.10 0.15
N PHE A 57 10.35 2.00 0.01
CA PHE A 57 9.53 2.15 -1.18
C PHE A 57 9.75 3.54 -1.77
N LYS A 58 9.94 3.63 -3.08
CA LYS A 58 10.11 4.90 -3.76
C LYS A 58 9.52 4.88 -5.16
N ARG A 59 8.66 5.86 -5.47
CA ARG A 59 8.23 6.11 -6.85
C ARG A 59 9.33 6.87 -7.58
N VAL A 60 9.73 6.39 -8.75
CA VAL A 60 10.76 6.96 -9.62
C VAL A 60 10.24 7.06 -11.05
N GLY A 61 10.83 7.96 -11.84
CA GLY A 61 10.45 8.22 -13.24
C GLY A 61 9.30 9.23 -13.35
N PHE A 62 9.47 10.19 -14.26
CA PHE A 62 8.46 11.21 -14.53
C PHE A 62 7.50 10.78 -15.65
N LEU A 63 8.04 10.30 -16.79
CA LEU A 63 7.25 9.88 -17.95
C LEU A 63 6.72 8.44 -17.83
N ASN A 64 7.51 7.56 -17.20
CA ASN A 64 7.14 6.18 -16.94
C ASN A 64 7.31 5.91 -15.43
N PRO A 65 6.34 6.33 -14.59
CA PRO A 65 6.45 6.14 -13.16
C PRO A 65 6.45 4.66 -12.80
N ARG A 66 7.34 4.29 -11.89
CA ARG A 66 7.40 2.95 -11.31
C ARG A 66 7.73 3.08 -9.83
N ALA A 67 7.39 2.10 -9.02
CA ALA A 67 7.81 2.06 -7.63
C ALA A 67 8.82 0.94 -7.41
N THR A 68 9.91 1.24 -6.71
CA THR A 68 10.94 0.27 -6.34
C THR A 68 10.77 -0.14 -4.89
N ILE A 69 11.03 -1.42 -4.61
CA ILE A 69 11.08 -2.00 -3.28
C ILE A 69 12.51 -2.44 -3.04
N ARG A 70 13.10 -2.02 -1.92
CA ARG A 70 14.44 -2.41 -1.48
C ARG A 70 14.40 -2.88 -0.04
N VAL A 71 15.27 -3.83 0.31
CA VAL A 71 15.61 -4.05 1.71
C VAL A 71 16.24 -2.76 2.24
N ALA A 72 15.84 -2.29 3.42
CA ALA A 72 16.43 -1.09 4.00
C ALA A 72 17.95 -1.24 4.11
N ASP A 73 18.66 -0.15 3.85
CA ASP A 73 20.12 -0.09 3.84
C ASP A 73 20.84 -0.94 2.76
N GLN A 74 20.07 -1.56 1.84
CA GLN A 74 20.63 -2.22 0.68
C GLN A 74 20.35 -1.42 -0.60
N GLY A 75 21.35 -1.31 -1.48
CA GLY A 75 21.24 -0.52 -2.71
C GLY A 75 20.47 -1.20 -3.85
N GLN A 76 20.20 -2.52 -3.74
CA GLN A 76 19.62 -3.33 -4.81
C GLN A 76 18.08 -3.36 -4.71
N ASP A 77 17.41 -3.21 -5.85
CA ASP A 77 15.96 -3.37 -5.94
C ASP A 77 15.58 -4.84 -5.74
N LEU A 78 14.71 -5.14 -4.78
CA LEU A 78 14.15 -6.48 -4.55
C LEU A 78 13.00 -6.76 -5.52
N ALA A 79 12.18 -5.75 -5.78
CA ALA A 79 11.08 -5.81 -6.70
C ALA A 79 10.78 -4.44 -7.31
N ILE A 80 10.11 -4.45 -8.46
CA ILE A 80 9.69 -3.26 -9.19
C ILE A 80 8.20 -3.38 -9.47
N TYR A 81 7.44 -2.36 -9.07
CA TYR A 81 6.05 -2.19 -9.47
C TYR A 81 5.96 -1.26 -10.67
N THR A 82 5.32 -1.73 -11.73
CA THR A 82 5.03 -0.98 -12.94
C THR A 82 3.53 -0.74 -13.01
N PRO A 83 3.06 0.52 -12.81
CA PRO A 83 1.66 0.85 -12.94
C PRO A 83 1.20 0.70 -14.38
N LYS A 84 -0.07 0.34 -14.55
CA LYS A 84 -0.82 0.34 -15.79
C LYS A 84 -1.92 1.41 -15.73
N PHE A 85 -2.86 1.33 -16.66
CA PHE A 85 -4.03 2.21 -16.67
C PHE A 85 -4.98 1.86 -15.53
N TRP A 86 -5.74 2.86 -15.03
CA TRP A 86 -6.82 2.69 -14.03
C TRP A 86 -6.40 2.25 -12.63
N GLY A 87 -5.14 2.47 -12.25
CA GLY A 87 -4.65 2.16 -10.91
C GLY A 87 -4.26 0.70 -10.70
N ASP A 88 -4.29 -0.12 -11.74
CA ASP A 88 -3.71 -1.46 -11.75
C ASP A 88 -2.21 -1.44 -12.03
N GLY A 89 -1.54 -2.58 -11.88
CA GLY A 89 -0.12 -2.71 -12.17
C GLY A 89 0.43 -4.11 -11.90
N ILE A 90 1.70 -4.25 -12.20
CA ILE A 90 2.45 -5.51 -12.01
C ILE A 90 3.59 -5.27 -11.04
N LEU A 91 3.69 -6.10 -10.02
CA LEU A 91 4.82 -6.19 -9.10
C LEU A 91 5.69 -7.38 -9.49
N SER A 92 6.90 -7.11 -9.97
CA SER A 92 7.86 -8.11 -10.42
C SER A 92 9.04 -8.19 -9.45
N PHE A 93 9.30 -9.36 -8.91
CA PHE A 93 10.43 -9.66 -8.03
C PHE A 93 11.62 -10.17 -8.85
N GLN A 94 12.83 -10.05 -8.30
CA GLN A 94 14.06 -10.51 -8.96
C GLN A 94 14.13 -12.03 -9.13
N ASP A 95 13.45 -12.79 -8.27
CA ASP A 95 13.37 -14.25 -8.36
C ASP A 95 12.42 -14.76 -9.47
N GLY A 96 11.84 -13.85 -10.26
CA GLY A 96 10.88 -14.15 -11.32
C GLY A 96 9.42 -14.21 -10.85
N THR A 97 9.14 -14.11 -9.55
CA THR A 97 7.78 -14.00 -9.03
C THR A 97 7.13 -12.72 -9.56
N SER A 98 5.90 -12.83 -10.05
CA SER A 98 5.12 -11.69 -10.54
C SER A 98 3.72 -11.73 -9.97
N LEU A 99 3.27 -10.57 -9.45
CA LEU A 99 1.95 -10.40 -8.88
C LEU A 99 1.24 -9.25 -9.59
N SER A 100 -0.08 -9.35 -9.77
CA SER A 100 -0.87 -8.24 -10.27
C SER A 100 -1.58 -7.53 -9.15
N TRP A 101 -1.58 -6.19 -9.21
CA TRP A 101 -2.36 -5.32 -8.35
C TRP A 101 -3.54 -4.81 -9.16
N LYS A 102 -4.78 -5.05 -8.72
CA LYS A 102 -5.98 -4.71 -9.48
C LYS A 102 -7.07 -4.14 -8.57
N PRO A 103 -7.88 -3.17 -9.05
CA PRO A 103 -9.12 -2.79 -8.37
C PRO A 103 -10.12 -3.96 -8.44
N ILE A 104 -10.73 -4.31 -7.30
CA ILE A 104 -11.75 -5.38 -7.21
C ILE A 104 -13.16 -4.83 -7.08
N LYS A 105 -13.30 -3.63 -6.54
CA LYS A 105 -14.59 -2.93 -6.42
C LYS A 105 -14.36 -1.44 -6.55
N PHE A 106 -14.56 -0.91 -7.74
CA PHE A 106 -14.34 0.50 -8.05
C PHE A 106 -15.13 1.45 -7.12
N TRP A 107 -16.40 1.12 -6.83
CA TRP A 107 -17.28 1.92 -5.94
C TRP A 107 -16.86 1.92 -4.47
N ARG A 108 -16.10 0.91 -4.03
CA ARG A 108 -15.67 0.74 -2.64
C ARG A 108 -14.20 1.04 -2.43
N MET A 109 -13.51 1.58 -3.45
CA MET A 109 -12.08 1.86 -3.38
C MET A 109 -11.30 0.67 -2.78
N ALA A 110 -11.47 -0.48 -3.40
CA ALA A 110 -10.85 -1.72 -2.97
C ALA A 110 -9.93 -2.28 -4.05
N TRP A 111 -8.75 -2.75 -3.65
CA TRP A 111 -7.71 -3.34 -4.49
C TRP A 111 -7.24 -4.67 -3.93
N CYS A 112 -6.69 -5.51 -4.78
CA CYS A 112 -6.15 -6.80 -4.38
C CYS A 112 -4.84 -7.11 -5.11
N PHE A 113 -3.93 -7.78 -4.41
CA PHE A 113 -2.84 -8.52 -5.04
C PHE A 113 -3.31 -9.90 -5.45
N PHE A 114 -3.02 -10.26 -6.71
CA PHE A 114 -3.30 -11.57 -7.28
C PHE A 114 -2.00 -12.27 -7.68
N ASP A 115 -1.99 -13.58 -7.60
CA ASP A 115 -0.90 -14.39 -8.14
C ASP A 115 -0.99 -14.55 -9.67
N SER A 116 -0.08 -15.32 -10.25
CA SER A 116 -0.04 -15.60 -11.70
C SER A 116 -1.24 -16.41 -12.20
N ASN A 117 -1.99 -17.07 -11.32
CA ASN A 117 -3.20 -17.84 -11.63
C ASN A 117 -4.47 -17.01 -11.38
N ASP A 118 -4.34 -15.71 -11.16
CA ASP A 118 -5.43 -14.80 -10.82
C ASP A 118 -6.14 -15.15 -9.50
N SER A 119 -5.43 -15.82 -8.57
CA SER A 119 -5.92 -16.13 -7.24
C SER A 119 -5.68 -14.94 -6.30
N PRO A 120 -6.68 -14.48 -5.54
CA PRO A 120 -6.53 -13.33 -4.63
C PRO A 120 -5.61 -13.70 -3.45
N LEU A 121 -4.70 -12.81 -3.13
CA LEU A 121 -3.76 -12.96 -2.03
C LEU A 121 -4.10 -12.04 -0.85
N VAL A 122 -4.26 -10.76 -1.12
CA VAL A 122 -4.51 -9.74 -0.09
C VAL A 122 -5.40 -8.64 -0.66
N ASP A 123 -6.55 -8.44 -0.02
CA ASP A 123 -7.46 -7.33 -0.32
C ASP A 123 -7.17 -6.13 0.57
N PHE A 124 -7.33 -4.96 0.00
CA PHE A 124 -7.20 -3.67 0.66
C PHE A 124 -8.47 -2.85 0.40
N HIS A 125 -9.18 -2.51 1.46
CA HIS A 125 -10.39 -1.69 1.40
C HIS A 125 -10.11 -0.36 2.09
N LEU A 126 -10.20 0.75 1.36
CA LEU A 126 -10.10 2.08 1.95
C LEU A 126 -11.30 2.36 2.87
N GLY A 127 -11.03 2.99 4.02
CA GLY A 127 -12.00 3.24 5.08
C GLY A 127 -12.05 2.11 6.12
N LYS A 128 -12.81 2.37 7.20
CA LYS A 128 -13.13 1.39 8.24
C LYS A 128 -14.60 0.98 8.15
N GLU A 129 -14.91 -0.23 8.61
CA GLU A 129 -16.31 -0.69 8.75
C GLU A 129 -17.13 0.21 9.71
N LYS A 130 -16.46 0.88 10.66
CA LYS A 130 -17.08 1.82 11.63
C LYS A 130 -16.20 3.06 11.76
N GLU A 131 -16.47 4.07 10.96
CA GLU A 131 -15.78 5.36 11.05
C GLU A 131 -16.32 6.19 12.22
N LYS A 132 -15.42 6.73 13.06
CA LYS A 132 -15.72 7.79 13.99
C LYS A 132 -15.56 9.15 13.30
N LEU A 133 -16.30 10.16 13.71
CA LEU A 133 -16.18 11.54 13.16
C LEU A 133 -14.74 12.08 13.23
N SER A 134 -13.94 11.66 14.20
CA SER A 134 -12.51 11.99 14.33
C SER A 134 -11.61 11.36 13.26
N ASP A 135 -12.09 10.39 12.54
CA ASP A 135 -11.30 9.57 11.61
C ASP A 135 -11.51 9.96 10.14
N ILE A 136 -12.46 10.86 9.85
CA ILE A 136 -12.83 11.28 8.49
C ILE A 136 -11.64 11.85 7.70
N LEU A 137 -10.67 12.48 8.39
CA LEU A 137 -9.48 13.06 7.75
C LEU A 137 -8.27 12.13 7.76
N LYS A 138 -8.40 10.91 8.31
CA LYS A 138 -7.29 9.97 8.41
C LYS A 138 -7.37 8.93 7.30
N THR A 139 -6.25 8.66 6.66
CA THR A 139 -6.16 7.52 5.74
C THR A 139 -6.16 6.22 6.53
N GLN A 140 -7.11 5.36 6.24
CA GLN A 140 -7.29 4.07 6.89
C GLN A 140 -7.62 3.01 5.84
N ALA A 141 -7.22 1.77 6.09
CA ALA A 141 -7.58 0.66 5.22
C ALA A 141 -7.79 -0.63 6.02
N THR A 142 -8.84 -1.36 5.70
CA THR A 142 -9.04 -2.73 6.19
C THR A 142 -8.39 -3.71 5.23
N ILE A 143 -7.68 -4.68 5.79
CA ILE A 143 -6.95 -5.71 5.05
C ILE A 143 -7.63 -7.05 5.27
N GLU A 144 -7.85 -7.78 4.19
CA GLU A 144 -8.27 -9.18 4.23
C GLU A 144 -7.25 -10.06 3.51
N ILE A 145 -6.73 -11.06 4.24
CA ILE A 145 -5.69 -11.97 3.74
C ILE A 145 -6.36 -13.29 3.36
N HIS A 146 -6.17 -13.70 2.11
CA HIS A 146 -6.66 -14.97 1.59
C HIS A 146 -5.65 -16.11 1.81
N PHE A 147 -5.95 -17.30 1.29
CA PHE A 147 -5.02 -18.42 1.36
C PHE A 147 -3.78 -18.16 0.49
N LEU A 148 -2.61 -18.10 1.11
CA LEU A 148 -1.39 -17.60 0.46
C LEU A 148 -0.46 -18.72 -0.04
N GLY A 149 -0.55 -19.93 0.51
CA GLY A 149 0.37 -21.01 0.15
C GLY A 149 1.85 -20.57 0.18
N ALA A 150 2.53 -20.67 -0.96
CA ALA A 150 3.92 -20.27 -1.12
C ALA A 150 4.17 -18.75 -0.98
N TYR A 151 3.15 -17.92 -1.16
CA TYR A 151 3.26 -16.44 -1.11
C TYR A 151 3.24 -15.87 0.32
N ARG A 152 3.03 -16.72 1.35
CA ARG A 152 2.96 -16.26 2.74
C ARG A 152 4.16 -15.40 3.17
N ARG A 153 5.35 -15.73 2.71
CA ARG A 153 6.58 -14.97 3.01
C ARG A 153 6.55 -13.55 2.45
N LEU A 154 5.80 -13.32 1.38
CA LEU A 154 5.67 -12.00 0.76
C LEU A 154 4.75 -11.06 1.53
N LEU A 155 3.96 -11.54 2.51
CA LEU A 155 3.08 -10.69 3.32
C LEU A 155 3.83 -9.54 3.99
N THR A 156 5.06 -9.78 4.44
CA THR A 156 5.91 -8.77 5.09
C THR A 156 6.20 -7.58 4.18
N ILE A 157 6.11 -7.78 2.86
CA ILE A 157 6.27 -6.75 1.83
C ILE A 157 4.90 -6.29 1.32
N LEU A 158 4.00 -7.23 1.00
CA LEU A 158 2.71 -6.93 0.35
C LEU A 158 1.82 -6.05 1.23
N LEU A 159 1.79 -6.29 2.55
CA LEU A 159 0.95 -5.51 3.46
C LEU A 159 1.36 -4.03 3.49
N PRO A 160 2.63 -3.66 3.76
CA PRO A 160 3.02 -2.26 3.74
C PRO A 160 3.09 -1.67 2.33
N PHE A 161 3.43 -2.46 1.30
CA PHE A 161 3.50 -1.95 -0.07
C PHE A 161 2.11 -1.67 -0.66
N GLY A 162 1.10 -2.49 -0.36
CA GLY A 162 -0.28 -2.21 -0.76
C GLY A 162 -0.79 -0.90 -0.14
N MET A 163 -0.52 -0.65 1.15
CA MET A 163 -0.86 0.63 1.77
C MET A 163 -0.13 1.81 1.12
N TYR A 164 1.15 1.65 0.79
CA TYR A 164 1.92 2.63 0.04
C TYR A 164 1.27 2.97 -1.31
N LEU A 165 0.83 1.97 -2.07
CA LEU A 165 0.14 2.17 -3.36
C LEU A 165 -1.20 2.89 -3.19
N LEU A 166 -1.98 2.56 -2.15
CA LEU A 166 -3.24 3.23 -1.85
C LEU A 166 -3.05 4.72 -1.56
N ILE A 167 -2.03 5.06 -0.76
CA ILE A 167 -1.71 6.45 -0.44
C ILE A 167 -1.33 7.23 -1.71
N LEU A 168 -0.45 6.66 -2.54
CA LEU A 168 -0.09 7.30 -3.81
C LEU A 168 -1.29 7.50 -4.73
N HIS A 169 -2.19 6.51 -4.80
CA HIS A 169 -3.41 6.60 -5.61
C HIS A 169 -4.34 7.72 -5.11
N GLN A 170 -4.51 7.87 -3.81
CA GLN A 170 -5.31 8.97 -3.22
C GLN A 170 -4.69 10.33 -3.54
N GLU A 171 -3.37 10.47 -3.42
CA GLU A 171 -2.66 11.72 -3.72
C GLU A 171 -2.75 12.10 -5.20
N ASP A 172 -2.56 11.14 -6.10
CA ASP A 172 -2.68 11.35 -7.55
C ASP A 172 -4.12 11.74 -7.94
N SER A 173 -5.12 11.12 -7.31
CA SER A 173 -6.54 11.44 -7.53
C SER A 173 -6.89 12.84 -7.02
N ALA A 174 -6.40 13.23 -5.85
CA ALA A 174 -6.62 14.58 -5.30
C ALA A 174 -5.97 15.66 -6.17
N ALA A 175 -4.76 15.40 -6.68
CA ALA A 175 -4.07 16.33 -7.59
C ALA A 175 -4.83 16.51 -8.92
N ALA A 176 -5.41 15.44 -9.47
CA ALA A 176 -6.20 15.49 -10.69
C ALA A 176 -7.48 16.34 -10.52
N VAL A 177 -8.16 16.23 -9.38
CA VAL A 177 -9.35 17.03 -9.06
C VAL A 177 -9.00 18.53 -8.91
N ALA A 178 -7.88 18.85 -8.25
CA ALA A 178 -7.44 20.21 -8.04
C ALA A 178 -7.11 20.95 -9.38
N THR A 179 -6.54 20.23 -10.35
CA THR A 179 -6.24 20.78 -11.67
C THR A 179 -7.48 21.06 -12.51
N THR A 180 -8.51 20.22 -12.43
CA THR A 180 -9.77 20.41 -13.16
C THR A 180 -10.60 21.57 -12.62
N SER A 181 -10.60 21.79 -11.30
CA SER A 181 -11.34 22.91 -10.69
C SER A 181 -10.72 24.27 -10.98
N SER A 182 -9.42 24.38 -11.17
CA SER A 182 -8.75 25.66 -11.52
C SER A 182 -8.99 26.08 -12.96
N THR A 183 -9.29 25.16 -13.87
CA THR A 183 -9.57 25.46 -15.29
C THR A 183 -11.00 26.01 -15.50
N SER A 184 -11.93 25.68 -14.60
CA SER A 184 -13.34 26.13 -14.69
C SER A 184 -13.58 27.57 -14.17
N ALA A 185 -12.59 28.18 -13.51
CA ALA A 185 -12.69 29.51 -12.93
C ALA A 185 -12.16 30.65 -13.87
N VAL A 186 -11.77 30.33 -15.10
CA VAL A 186 -11.19 31.28 -16.08
C VAL A 186 -12.06 31.41 -17.35
N MET A 187 -13.37 31.10 -17.26
CA MET A 187 -14.34 31.43 -18.31
C MET A 187 -15.38 32.39 -17.80
#